data_13c36ae97eddae3770cedd52a7a7ad65
#
_entry.id   13c36ae97eddae3770cedd52a7a7ad65
#
_cell.length_a   1.000
_cell.length_b   1.000
_cell.length_c   1.000
_cell.angle_alpha   90.00
_cell.angle_beta   90.00
_cell.angle_gamma   90.00
#
_symmetry.space_group_name_H-M   'P 1'
#
loop_
_entity.id
_entity.type
_entity.pdbx_description
1 polymer ?
#
loop_
_entity_poly.entity_id
_entity_poly.type
_entity_poly.pdbx_seq_one_letter_code
_entity_poly.pdbx_strand_id
1 'polypeptide(L)'
;MMKEKRFEELLQLLLDDEIVDDQMDELTQMVSANDELLMQLRQHLMMSDRLSQYEDELRSDDRFVDSLEVRANASEDSGAFIQQVIASANREAPPQSTPVRLPNTATAWQMSRSMAGWVTAAVATLILVVVLWQHDGKPENHNFNIPAVTSVKNVETDTGVAVLTQVSGLMGSQTKNWAVGNTIPPGPFSWDTGLLQLEFYGGTTVVAEGPASLDILSDSRVACHSGRLRVQVPEPARGFVVMAPSVELVNVGTEFGIDVEADGTTEVHVFDGNLELYDANSDRNIKTRRELEAGNAVAVQPNGELKPIRVRETEFATPIRMSAMAETQRQQRLGDWEAFRESLQNDPRVVAYFPFDRDTTDDRRLIGYGVDGEMLDGAIVGCEWSQGRWPDKTSLQFKRPGDRVRITIPGEFRSLTYSAWLRVDGLDREFNSLLLTDGWETNALHWQIGRVGKLILGVNHRKNFQNDYRTGTIVGPFGLGKWMNLATIYDQDASTIRHYCNGERLSNEAVRLPSSAPLAIGNATIGNWSFPSEWVAEDDRQRTRRIRSLNGCIDEIIVFGQALTDQEIHQVYEAGRP
;
A
#
# COMPACT_ATOMS: atom_id res chain seq x y z
N MET A 1 -25.41 21.68 -1.87
CA MET A 1 -25.01 21.72 -3.29
C MET A 1 -24.14 22.91 -3.66
N MET A 2 -24.63 24.19 -3.68
CA MET A 2 -23.75 25.34 -4.08
C MET A 2 -22.69 25.69 -3.03
N LYS A 3 -23.00 25.58 -1.73
CA LYS A 3 -22.03 25.83 -0.64
C LYS A 3 -21.01 24.69 -0.51
N GLU A 4 -21.40 23.46 -0.72
CA GLU A 4 -20.51 22.30 -0.70
C GLU A 4 -19.49 22.36 -1.83
N LYS A 5 -19.93 22.67 -3.05
CA LYS A 5 -19.01 22.84 -4.19
C LYS A 5 -17.99 23.96 -3.95
N ARG A 6 -18.43 25.07 -3.33
CA ARG A 6 -17.53 26.18 -2.99
C ARG A 6 -16.53 25.81 -1.89
N PHE A 7 -16.96 24.99 -0.92
CA PHE A 7 -16.06 24.44 0.11
C PHE A 7 -15.01 23.52 -0.50
N GLU A 8 -15.40 22.61 -1.43
CA GLU A 8 -14.45 21.73 -2.12
C GLU A 8 -13.41 22.53 -2.95
N GLU A 9 -13.82 23.60 -3.64
CA GLU A 9 -12.92 24.49 -4.38
C GLU A 9 -11.90 25.17 -3.43
N LEU A 10 -12.35 25.69 -2.30
CA LEU A 10 -11.48 26.35 -1.31
C LEU A 10 -10.55 25.35 -0.61
N LEU A 11 -11.05 24.14 -0.33
CA LEU A 11 -10.26 23.05 0.24
C LEU A 11 -9.15 22.61 -0.71
N GLN A 12 -9.45 22.51 -2.02
CA GLN A 12 -8.44 22.18 -3.02
C GLN A 12 -7.35 23.25 -3.08
N LEU A 13 -7.72 24.53 -3.12
CA LEU A 13 -6.77 25.65 -3.11
C LEU A 13 -5.91 25.67 -1.83
N LEU A 14 -6.47 25.26 -0.69
CA LEU A 14 -5.72 25.13 0.56
C LEU A 14 -4.71 23.97 0.50
N LEU A 15 -5.09 22.82 -0.04
CA LEU A 15 -4.21 21.65 -0.19
C LEU A 15 -3.09 21.88 -1.21
N ASP A 16 -3.36 22.69 -2.25
CA ASP A 16 -2.39 23.03 -3.30
C ASP A 16 -1.51 24.26 -2.93
N ASP A 17 -1.64 24.80 -1.70
CA ASP A 17 -0.97 26.02 -1.20
C ASP A 17 -1.19 27.26 -2.08
N GLU A 18 -2.31 27.30 -2.81
CA GLU A 18 -2.70 28.38 -3.72
C GLU A 18 -3.79 29.32 -3.14
N ILE A 19 -4.25 29.05 -1.92
CA ILE A 19 -5.32 29.84 -1.29
C ILE A 19 -4.82 31.24 -0.89
N VAL A 20 -5.60 32.29 -1.22
CA VAL A 20 -5.29 33.66 -0.84
C VAL A 20 -6.10 34.09 0.39
N ASP A 21 -5.67 35.18 1.07
CA ASP A 21 -6.21 35.63 2.35
C ASP A 21 -7.75 35.78 2.36
N ASP A 22 -8.35 36.41 1.37
CA ASP A 22 -9.81 36.58 1.26
C ASP A 22 -10.54 35.19 1.15
N GLN A 23 -9.93 34.21 0.50
CA GLN A 23 -10.47 32.85 0.34
C GLN A 23 -10.30 32.04 1.61
N MET A 24 -9.23 32.25 2.37
CA MET A 24 -9.01 31.67 3.68
C MET A 24 -10.05 32.15 4.68
N ASP A 25 -10.37 33.45 4.67
CA ASP A 25 -11.42 34.03 5.49
C ASP A 25 -12.80 33.43 5.13
N GLU A 26 -13.09 33.26 3.83
CA GLU A 26 -14.31 32.63 3.35
C GLU A 26 -14.40 31.16 3.84
N LEU A 27 -13.33 30.40 3.71
CA LEU A 27 -13.26 29.01 4.19
C LEU A 27 -13.47 28.95 5.70
N THR A 28 -12.80 29.81 6.46
CA THR A 28 -12.93 29.92 7.92
C THR A 28 -14.37 30.22 8.34
N GLN A 29 -15.04 31.13 7.65
CA GLN A 29 -16.44 31.45 7.91
C GLN A 29 -17.39 30.30 7.59
N MET A 30 -17.10 29.52 6.52
CA MET A 30 -17.90 28.36 6.14
C MET A 30 -17.81 27.23 7.17
N VAL A 31 -16.60 26.91 7.65
CA VAL A 31 -16.40 25.80 8.61
C VAL A 31 -16.79 26.17 10.04
N SER A 32 -16.68 27.45 10.43
CA SER A 32 -17.15 27.92 11.75
C SER A 32 -18.68 27.90 11.90
N ALA A 33 -19.39 27.91 10.79
CA ALA A 33 -20.86 27.87 10.73
C ALA A 33 -21.43 26.46 10.53
N ASN A 34 -20.60 25.42 10.30
CA ASN A 34 -21.06 24.06 9.97
C ASN A 34 -20.07 22.99 10.45
N ASP A 35 -20.45 22.25 11.50
CA ASP A 35 -19.65 21.19 12.11
C ASP A 35 -19.31 20.03 11.14
N GLU A 36 -20.14 19.76 10.14
CA GLU A 36 -19.90 18.74 9.14
C GLU A 36 -18.77 19.12 8.19
N LEU A 37 -18.73 20.37 7.74
CA LEU A 37 -17.63 20.91 6.92
C LEU A 37 -16.34 21.01 7.72
N LEU A 38 -16.42 21.32 9.01
CA LEU A 38 -15.26 21.29 9.92
C LEU A 38 -14.69 19.89 10.05
N MET A 39 -15.55 18.86 10.14
CA MET A 39 -15.12 17.45 10.21
C MET A 39 -14.47 16.99 8.90
N GLN A 40 -15.00 17.39 7.76
CA GLN A 40 -14.41 17.13 6.44
C GLN A 40 -13.04 17.82 6.29
N LEU A 41 -12.92 19.08 6.64
CA LEU A 41 -11.64 19.82 6.64
C LEU A 41 -10.59 19.10 7.51
N ARG A 42 -10.96 18.69 8.72
CA ARG A 42 -10.09 17.91 9.61
C ARG A 42 -9.60 16.61 8.98
N GLN A 43 -10.51 15.86 8.38
CA GLN A 43 -10.18 14.58 7.75
C GLN A 43 -9.18 14.76 6.62
N HIS A 44 -9.34 15.80 5.80
CA HIS A 44 -8.40 16.11 4.72
C HIS A 44 -7.06 16.62 5.22
N LEU A 45 -7.04 17.51 6.23
CA LEU A 45 -5.78 17.98 6.83
C LEU A 45 -5.02 16.88 7.56
N MET A 46 -5.70 15.96 8.27
CA MET A 46 -5.06 14.79 8.87
C MET A 46 -4.50 13.83 7.82
N MET A 47 -5.16 13.70 6.66
CA MET A 47 -4.68 12.89 5.56
C MET A 47 -3.47 13.56 4.87
N SER A 48 -3.50 14.88 4.69
CA SER A 48 -2.39 15.68 4.18
C SER A 48 -1.19 15.66 5.13
N ASP A 49 -1.39 15.84 6.45
CA ASP A 49 -0.34 15.75 7.46
C ASP A 49 0.29 14.35 7.53
N ARG A 50 -0.52 13.30 7.35
CA ARG A 50 0.00 11.92 7.20
C ARG A 50 0.80 11.73 5.91
N LEU A 51 0.41 12.37 4.82
CA LEU A 51 1.15 12.33 3.56
C LEU A 51 2.43 13.17 3.63
N SER A 52 2.40 14.34 4.27
CA SER A 52 3.60 15.19 4.45
C SER A 52 4.64 14.57 5.39
N GLN A 53 4.22 13.77 6.40
CA GLN A 53 5.15 12.97 7.21
C GLN A 53 5.90 11.91 6.39
N TYR A 54 5.40 11.51 5.23
CA TYR A 54 6.11 10.65 4.28
C TYR A 54 7.10 11.41 3.39
N GLU A 55 6.88 12.70 3.16
CA GLU A 55 7.81 13.55 2.42
C GLU A 55 8.98 14.04 3.27
N ASP A 56 8.85 14.07 4.61
CA ASP A 56 9.87 14.58 5.53
C ASP A 56 11.14 13.73 5.66
N GLU A 57 11.16 12.50 5.13
CA GLU A 57 12.44 11.78 4.94
C GLU A 57 13.20 12.23 3.68
N LEU A 58 12.60 13.01 2.79
CA LEU A 58 13.23 13.52 1.57
C LEU A 58 13.57 15.00 1.62
N ARG A 59 12.97 15.79 2.50
CA ARG A 59 13.34 17.18 2.81
C ARG A 59 12.74 17.60 4.13
N SER A 60 13.56 18.04 5.04
CA SER A 60 13.18 18.89 6.17
C SER A 60 12.62 20.22 5.65
N ASP A 61 11.37 20.22 5.25
CA ASP A 61 10.69 21.45 4.88
C ASP A 61 9.60 21.74 5.91
N ASP A 62 10.02 22.34 7.03
CA ASP A 62 9.15 23.01 8.00
C ASP A 62 8.32 24.15 7.37
N ARG A 63 8.43 24.36 6.06
CA ARG A 63 7.85 25.53 5.38
C ARG A 63 6.32 25.55 5.37
N PHE A 64 5.66 24.39 5.39
CA PHE A 64 4.19 24.37 5.44
C PHE A 64 3.69 24.73 6.86
N VAL A 65 4.28 24.13 7.88
CA VAL A 65 3.98 24.44 9.29
C VAL A 65 4.42 25.87 9.61
N ASP A 66 5.63 26.28 9.17
CA ASP A 66 6.13 27.64 9.30
C ASP A 66 5.29 28.65 8.52
N SER A 67 4.76 28.30 7.34
CA SER A 67 3.84 29.18 6.58
C SER A 67 2.48 29.34 7.25
N LEU A 68 1.97 28.28 7.89
CA LEU A 68 0.75 28.35 8.71
C LEU A 68 1.00 29.09 10.03
N GLU A 69 2.14 28.90 10.68
CA GLU A 69 2.51 29.64 11.90
C GLU A 69 2.83 31.11 11.63
N VAL A 70 3.53 31.43 10.53
CA VAL A 70 3.80 32.82 10.12
C VAL A 70 2.52 33.55 9.71
N ARG A 71 1.60 32.89 9.03
CA ARG A 71 0.29 33.47 8.67
C ARG A 71 -0.66 33.55 9.86
N ALA A 72 -0.63 32.56 10.79
CA ALA A 72 -1.37 32.60 12.05
C ALA A 72 -0.94 33.76 12.97
N ASN A 73 0.35 34.11 12.96
CA ASN A 73 0.90 35.23 13.73
C ASN A 73 0.71 36.58 13.06
N ALA A 74 0.27 36.63 11.79
CA ALA A 74 0.07 37.84 11.02
C ALA A 74 -1.36 38.43 11.12
N SER A 75 -2.35 37.67 11.64
CA SER A 75 -3.69 38.14 11.92
C SER A 75 -4.20 37.61 13.26
N GLU A 76 -4.65 38.49 14.14
CA GLU A 76 -5.15 38.17 15.49
C GLU A 76 -6.36 37.20 15.46
N ASP A 77 -7.13 37.15 14.37
CA ASP A 77 -8.31 36.26 14.22
C ASP A 77 -7.96 34.86 13.73
N SER A 78 -6.91 34.70 12.91
CA SER A 78 -6.47 33.39 12.43
C SER A 78 -5.82 32.54 13.52
N GLY A 79 -5.15 33.18 14.48
CA GLY A 79 -4.59 32.51 15.66
C GLY A 79 -5.65 31.83 16.54
N ALA A 80 -6.82 32.46 16.66
CA ALA A 80 -7.96 31.89 17.41
C ALA A 80 -8.56 30.65 16.71
N PHE A 81 -8.62 30.64 15.39
CA PHE A 81 -9.11 29.50 14.61
C PHE A 81 -8.19 28.28 14.72
N ILE A 82 -6.88 28.47 14.53
CA ILE A 82 -5.89 27.38 14.65
C ILE A 82 -5.87 26.82 16.08
N GLN A 83 -5.91 27.69 17.10
CA GLN A 83 -6.03 27.28 18.49
C GLN A 83 -7.33 26.51 18.79
N GLN A 84 -8.43 26.87 18.14
CA GLN A 84 -9.71 26.18 18.26
C GLN A 84 -9.70 24.79 17.60
N VAL A 85 -9.05 24.66 16.44
CA VAL A 85 -8.85 23.38 15.73
C VAL A 85 -7.94 22.44 16.57
N ILE A 86 -6.81 22.95 17.08
CA ILE A 86 -5.89 22.20 17.95
C ILE A 86 -6.55 21.83 19.29
N ALA A 87 -7.26 22.75 19.93
CA ALA A 87 -7.96 22.50 21.18
C ALA A 87 -9.12 21.51 21.04
N SER A 88 -9.76 21.45 19.86
CA SER A 88 -10.79 20.47 19.59
C SER A 88 -10.22 19.09 19.25
N ALA A 89 -9.03 19.02 18.64
CA ALA A 89 -8.31 17.77 18.44
C ALA A 89 -7.88 17.09 19.74
N ASN A 90 -7.60 17.88 20.78
CA ASN A 90 -7.20 17.39 22.11
C ASN A 90 -8.39 17.09 23.05
N ARG A 91 -9.65 17.26 22.64
CA ARG A 91 -10.85 17.04 23.50
C ARG A 91 -11.39 15.63 23.54
N GLU A 92 -10.84 14.69 22.79
CA GLU A 92 -11.27 13.26 22.80
C GLU A 92 -10.36 12.34 23.63
N ALA A 93 -9.70 12.84 24.67
CA ALA A 93 -9.05 12.01 25.67
C ALA A 93 -10.03 11.68 26.82
N PRO A 94 -10.09 10.43 27.32
CA PRO A 94 -10.99 10.04 28.40
C PRO A 94 -10.63 10.75 29.72
N PRO A 95 -11.57 10.86 30.68
CA PRO A 95 -11.41 11.69 31.86
C PRO A 95 -10.27 11.23 32.76
N GLN A 96 -9.32 12.11 33.00
CA GLN A 96 -8.25 11.91 33.95
C GLN A 96 -8.75 12.07 35.39
N SER A 97 -8.28 11.18 36.23
CA SER A 97 -8.48 11.14 37.66
C SER A 97 -8.03 12.44 38.36
N THR A 98 -8.78 12.81 39.42
CA THR A 98 -8.65 13.96 40.34
C THR A 98 -7.22 14.32 40.76
N PRO A 99 -6.86 15.63 40.81
CA PRO A 99 -5.54 16.07 41.23
C PRO A 99 -5.40 16.06 42.76
N VAL A 100 -4.33 15.43 43.21
CA VAL A 100 -3.82 15.55 44.59
C VAL A 100 -3.18 16.92 44.75
N ARG A 101 -3.65 17.71 45.71
CA ARG A 101 -3.07 19.00 46.12
C ARG A 101 -1.67 18.77 46.76
N LEU A 102 -0.66 19.43 46.22
CA LEU A 102 0.62 19.65 46.88
C LEU A 102 0.70 21.07 47.45
N PRO A 103 1.34 21.29 48.63
CA PRO A 103 1.34 22.59 49.30
C PRO A 103 2.35 23.57 48.70
N ASN A 104 1.94 24.83 48.62
CA ASN A 104 2.75 26.00 48.28
C ASN A 104 3.88 26.21 49.29
N THR A 105 5.14 26.22 48.83
CA THR A 105 6.21 26.94 49.53
C THR A 105 6.92 27.84 48.51
N ALA A 106 6.62 29.13 48.63
CA ALA A 106 7.36 30.16 47.94
C ALA A 106 8.68 30.40 48.69
N THR A 107 9.81 30.19 48.04
CA THR A 107 11.11 30.70 48.48
C THR A 107 11.70 31.57 47.39
N ALA A 108 11.81 32.84 47.70
CA ALA A 108 12.44 33.86 46.86
C ALA A 108 13.95 33.59 46.77
N TRP A 109 14.45 33.47 45.54
CA TRP A 109 15.89 33.47 45.28
C TRP A 109 16.36 34.87 44.88
N GLN A 110 17.21 35.45 45.74
CA GLN A 110 17.97 36.66 45.44
C GLN A 110 19.05 36.35 44.39
N MET A 111 18.99 37.01 43.23
CA MET A 111 20.06 36.94 42.22
C MET A 111 21.29 37.73 42.67
N SER A 112 22.41 37.06 42.83
CA SER A 112 23.69 37.65 43.16
C SER A 112 24.38 38.27 41.91
N ARG A 113 25.10 39.37 42.11
CA ARG A 113 25.74 40.26 41.14
C ARG A 113 26.98 39.70 40.41
N SER A 114 26.99 38.48 39.88
CA SER A 114 28.18 37.90 39.23
C SER A 114 28.00 37.63 37.69
N MET A 115 26.90 38.06 37.06
CA MET A 115 26.69 37.78 35.64
C MET A 115 27.18 38.87 34.65
N ALA A 116 27.79 39.96 35.16
CA ALA A 116 28.30 41.03 34.27
C ALA A 116 29.64 40.69 33.55
N GLY A 117 30.32 39.64 33.95
CA GLY A 117 31.65 39.27 33.41
C GLY A 117 31.58 38.36 32.14
N TRP A 118 30.46 37.66 31.93
CA TRP A 118 30.35 36.67 30.82
C TRP A 118 29.86 37.25 29.50
N VAL A 119 29.14 38.36 29.54
CA VAL A 119 28.62 39.02 28.34
C VAL A 119 29.74 39.72 27.54
N THR A 120 30.76 40.27 28.22
CA THR A 120 31.91 40.89 27.57
C THR A 120 32.84 39.89 26.91
N ALA A 121 32.98 38.67 27.42
CA ALA A 121 33.78 37.62 26.80
C ALA A 121 33.14 37.06 25.55
N ALA A 122 31.83 36.91 25.50
CA ALA A 122 31.10 36.42 24.33
C ALA A 122 31.17 37.38 23.12
N VAL A 123 31.08 38.70 23.39
CA VAL A 123 31.17 39.73 22.33
C VAL A 123 32.61 39.82 21.79
N ALA A 124 33.63 39.69 22.61
CA ALA A 124 35.05 39.69 22.15
C ALA A 124 35.36 38.48 21.27
N THR A 125 34.80 37.30 21.57
CA THR A 125 34.98 36.08 20.78
C THR A 125 34.30 36.19 19.42
N LEU A 126 33.12 36.80 19.37
CA LEU A 126 32.36 36.99 18.11
C LEU A 126 33.07 37.98 17.17
N ILE A 127 33.67 39.06 17.72
CA ILE A 127 34.45 40.02 16.95
C ILE A 127 35.73 39.38 16.41
N LEU A 128 36.42 38.52 17.19
CA LEU A 128 37.60 37.81 16.75
C LEU A 128 37.33 36.83 15.61
N VAL A 129 36.17 36.11 15.65
CA VAL A 129 35.74 35.20 14.58
C VAL A 129 35.42 35.98 13.30
N VAL A 130 34.78 37.15 13.39
CA VAL A 130 34.46 37.99 12.21
C VAL A 130 35.70 38.59 11.61
N VAL A 131 36.73 38.98 12.41
CA VAL A 131 38.00 39.53 11.90
C VAL A 131 38.87 38.46 11.25
N LEU A 132 38.87 37.22 11.77
CA LEU A 132 39.55 36.08 11.15
C LEU A 132 38.89 35.65 9.83
N TRP A 133 37.60 35.88 9.67
CA TRP A 133 36.87 35.58 8.42
C TRP A 133 37.12 36.63 7.31
N GLN A 134 37.63 37.80 7.62
CA GLN A 134 37.90 38.86 6.65
C GLN A 134 39.36 38.86 6.11
N HIS A 135 40.25 37.95 6.60
CA HIS A 135 41.68 38.05 6.29
C HIS A 135 42.24 36.97 5.37
N ASP A 136 41.47 35.98 4.92
CA ASP A 136 41.95 35.04 3.90
C ASP A 136 41.23 35.22 2.56
N GLY A 137 41.93 35.93 1.70
CA GLY A 137 41.50 36.20 0.35
C GLY A 137 41.83 35.13 -0.66
N LYS A 138 41.04 35.12 -1.70
CA LYS A 138 41.08 34.48 -3.02
C LYS A 138 40.46 33.08 -3.10
N PRO A 139 39.44 32.94 -3.95
CA PRO A 139 38.88 31.63 -4.28
C PRO A 139 39.87 30.89 -5.22
N GLU A 140 40.55 29.88 -4.74
CA GLU A 140 41.07 28.84 -5.61
C GLU A 140 39.92 27.98 -6.12
N ASN A 141 39.78 27.93 -7.45
CA ASN A 141 38.87 27.04 -8.15
C ASN A 141 39.29 25.58 -7.94
N HIS A 142 38.82 24.94 -6.88
CA HIS A 142 38.82 23.50 -6.80
C HIS A 142 37.56 23.00 -7.55
N ASN A 143 37.77 22.49 -8.74
CA ASN A 143 36.80 21.63 -9.42
C ASN A 143 36.55 20.41 -8.55
N PHE A 144 35.53 20.48 -7.67
CA PHE A 144 34.93 19.30 -7.11
C PHE A 144 34.15 18.62 -8.23
N ASN A 145 34.74 17.54 -8.76
CA ASN A 145 34.00 16.55 -9.53
C ASN A 145 32.94 15.95 -8.61
N ILE A 146 31.75 16.52 -8.61
CA ILE A 146 30.56 15.90 -8.03
C ILE A 146 30.30 14.68 -8.92
N PRO A 147 30.40 13.43 -8.41
CA PRO A 147 29.99 12.29 -9.20
C PRO A 147 28.52 12.55 -9.56
N ALA A 148 28.22 12.45 -10.86
CA ALA A 148 26.85 12.60 -11.36
C ALA A 148 25.92 11.78 -10.47
N VAL A 149 25.01 12.48 -9.80
CA VAL A 149 23.92 11.85 -9.08
C VAL A 149 23.18 11.04 -10.13
N THR A 150 23.39 9.74 -10.07
CA THR A 150 22.64 8.77 -10.87
C THR A 150 21.18 9.09 -10.65
N SER A 151 20.50 9.44 -11.73
CA SER A 151 19.12 9.85 -11.84
C SER A 151 18.28 9.42 -10.63
N VAL A 152 17.76 10.40 -9.90
CA VAL A 152 16.59 10.23 -9.03
C VAL A 152 15.55 9.53 -9.91
N LYS A 153 15.26 8.27 -9.62
CA LYS A 153 14.11 7.60 -10.19
C LYS A 153 12.94 8.52 -9.88
N ASN A 154 12.37 9.10 -10.93
CA ASN A 154 11.17 9.91 -10.82
C ASN A 154 10.21 9.20 -9.87
N VAL A 155 9.71 9.91 -8.88
CA VAL A 155 8.46 9.55 -8.23
C VAL A 155 7.49 9.42 -9.38
N GLU A 156 7.07 8.19 -9.69
CA GLU A 156 6.03 7.95 -10.67
C GLU A 156 4.77 8.60 -10.09
N THR A 157 4.48 9.82 -10.55
CA THR A 157 3.13 10.35 -10.45
C THR A 157 2.23 9.29 -11.06
N ASP A 158 1.18 8.91 -10.37
CA ASP A 158 0.18 7.95 -10.87
C ASP A 158 -0.40 8.51 -12.18
N THR A 159 0.20 8.12 -13.30
CA THR A 159 -0.24 8.48 -14.65
C THR A 159 -1.25 7.48 -15.19
N GLY A 160 -1.90 6.71 -14.30
CA GLY A 160 -2.95 5.77 -14.66
C GLY A 160 -4.07 6.44 -15.44
N VAL A 161 -4.65 5.73 -16.40
CA VAL A 161 -5.81 6.18 -17.20
C VAL A 161 -6.98 5.21 -17.13
N ALA A 162 -6.74 4.03 -16.53
CA ALA A 162 -7.75 3.01 -16.29
C ALA A 162 -7.39 2.21 -15.03
N VAL A 163 -8.36 1.47 -14.51
CA VAL A 163 -8.17 0.52 -13.40
C VAL A 163 -8.51 -0.88 -13.89
N LEU A 164 -7.70 -1.86 -13.53
CA LEU A 164 -8.01 -3.28 -13.74
C LEU A 164 -9.00 -3.72 -12.65
N THR A 165 -10.27 -3.88 -13.02
CA THR A 165 -11.35 -4.15 -12.05
C THR A 165 -11.65 -5.62 -11.89
N GLN A 166 -11.43 -6.44 -12.92
CA GLN A 166 -11.61 -7.90 -12.87
C GLN A 166 -10.61 -8.63 -13.75
N VAL A 167 -10.24 -9.86 -13.34
CA VAL A 167 -9.44 -10.80 -14.13
C VAL A 167 -9.98 -12.22 -13.96
N SER A 168 -9.88 -13.03 -15.00
CA SER A 168 -10.27 -14.44 -14.98
C SER A 168 -9.39 -15.26 -15.93
N GLY A 169 -8.66 -16.26 -15.40
CA GLY A 169 -7.82 -17.15 -16.19
C GLY A 169 -6.68 -16.47 -16.96
N LEU A 170 -6.20 -15.33 -16.48
CA LEU A 170 -5.21 -14.51 -17.18
C LEU A 170 -3.84 -15.19 -17.18
N MET A 171 -3.25 -15.40 -18.36
CA MET A 171 -1.89 -15.91 -18.55
C MET A 171 -1.15 -15.06 -19.60
N GLY A 172 0.15 -14.85 -19.38
CA GLY A 172 1.03 -14.12 -20.27
C GLY A 172 2.30 -13.66 -19.57
N SER A 173 3.35 -13.40 -20.31
CA SER A 173 4.66 -13.02 -19.77
C SER A 173 4.64 -11.69 -18.99
N GLN A 174 3.72 -10.79 -19.32
CA GLN A 174 3.59 -9.46 -18.71
C GLN A 174 2.55 -9.42 -17.56
N THR A 175 1.77 -10.50 -17.37
CA THR A 175 0.63 -10.50 -16.43
C THR A 175 1.00 -10.68 -14.97
N LYS A 176 2.25 -11.01 -14.67
CA LYS A 176 2.72 -11.30 -13.28
C LYS A 176 2.43 -10.20 -12.26
N ASN A 177 2.40 -8.95 -12.69
CA ASN A 177 2.18 -7.80 -11.82
C ASN A 177 0.76 -7.21 -11.92
N TRP A 178 -0.15 -7.86 -12.67
CA TRP A 178 -1.51 -7.36 -12.87
C TRP A 178 -2.44 -7.90 -11.80
N ALA A 179 -2.79 -7.05 -10.86
CA ALA A 179 -3.73 -7.35 -9.80
C ALA A 179 -4.97 -6.45 -9.92
N VAL A 180 -6.12 -6.98 -9.54
CA VAL A 180 -7.35 -6.19 -9.42
C VAL A 180 -7.09 -4.98 -8.49
N GLY A 181 -7.53 -3.80 -8.93
CA GLY A 181 -7.27 -2.52 -8.29
C GLY A 181 -5.99 -1.82 -8.73
N ASN A 182 -5.17 -2.44 -9.60
CA ASN A 182 -4.01 -1.73 -10.14
C ASN A 182 -4.45 -0.71 -11.19
N THR A 183 -3.83 0.46 -11.14
CA THR A 183 -3.94 1.47 -12.19
C THR A 183 -3.12 1.07 -13.41
N ILE A 184 -3.67 1.31 -14.59
CA ILE A 184 -3.05 1.01 -15.87
C ILE A 184 -2.61 2.32 -16.52
N PRO A 185 -1.29 2.55 -16.67
CA PRO A 185 -0.78 3.71 -17.36
C PRO A 185 -0.93 3.56 -18.89
N PRO A 186 -0.80 4.64 -19.67
CA PRO A 186 -0.64 4.55 -21.12
C PRO A 186 0.54 3.64 -21.51
N GLY A 187 0.35 2.84 -22.54
CA GLY A 187 1.38 1.94 -23.07
C GLY A 187 0.85 0.62 -23.60
N PRO A 188 1.76 -0.27 -24.06
CA PRO A 188 1.40 -1.58 -24.59
C PRO A 188 0.91 -2.52 -23.49
N PHE A 189 -0.13 -3.30 -23.79
CA PHE A 189 -0.83 -4.18 -22.89
C PHE A 189 -1.24 -5.46 -23.59
N SER A 190 -0.58 -6.59 -23.31
CA SER A 190 -0.81 -7.86 -24.04
C SER A 190 -0.81 -9.07 -23.10
N TRP A 191 -1.64 -10.09 -23.43
CA TRP A 191 -1.72 -11.36 -22.71
C TRP A 191 -2.16 -12.49 -23.66
N ASP A 192 -1.87 -13.73 -23.24
CA ASP A 192 -2.04 -14.91 -24.10
C ASP A 192 -3.42 -15.56 -23.96
N THR A 193 -3.97 -15.63 -22.74
CA THR A 193 -5.29 -16.24 -22.47
C THR A 193 -5.99 -15.55 -21.32
N GLY A 194 -7.32 -15.75 -21.22
CA GLY A 194 -8.15 -15.26 -20.15
C GLY A 194 -8.87 -13.96 -20.48
N LEU A 195 -9.62 -13.48 -19.50
CA LEU A 195 -10.44 -12.28 -19.56
C LEU A 195 -9.96 -11.23 -18.59
N LEU A 196 -10.05 -9.98 -18.99
CA LEU A 196 -9.85 -8.84 -18.08
C LEU A 196 -10.90 -7.77 -18.30
N GLN A 197 -11.18 -6.99 -17.25
CA GLN A 197 -12.03 -5.81 -17.31
C GLN A 197 -11.23 -4.58 -16.89
N LEU A 198 -11.25 -3.57 -17.75
CA LEU A 198 -10.72 -2.25 -17.50
C LEU A 198 -11.85 -1.25 -17.33
N GLU A 199 -11.76 -0.41 -16.32
CA GLU A 199 -12.58 0.79 -16.18
C GLU A 199 -11.70 2.01 -16.39
N PHE A 200 -11.94 2.72 -17.47
CA PHE A 200 -11.24 3.96 -17.80
C PHE A 200 -11.75 5.10 -16.93
N TYR A 201 -10.89 6.05 -16.58
CA TYR A 201 -11.28 7.20 -15.75
C TYR A 201 -12.38 8.07 -16.37
N GLY A 202 -12.53 8.04 -17.72
CA GLY A 202 -13.66 8.61 -18.41
C GLY A 202 -15.00 7.89 -18.20
N GLY A 203 -15.01 6.72 -17.53
CA GLY A 203 -16.20 5.93 -17.22
C GLY A 203 -16.49 4.79 -18.23
N THR A 204 -15.66 4.60 -19.26
CA THR A 204 -15.81 3.50 -20.22
C THR A 204 -15.36 2.19 -19.58
N THR A 205 -16.17 1.13 -19.75
CA THR A 205 -15.82 -0.25 -19.37
C THR A 205 -15.42 -1.04 -20.61
N VAL A 206 -14.26 -1.69 -20.56
CA VAL A 206 -13.77 -2.59 -21.60
C VAL A 206 -13.56 -3.99 -21.01
N VAL A 207 -14.28 -4.98 -21.52
CA VAL A 207 -14.00 -6.40 -21.26
C VAL A 207 -13.24 -6.94 -22.45
N ALA A 208 -12.07 -7.51 -22.22
CA ALA A 208 -11.19 -8.00 -23.26
C ALA A 208 -10.83 -9.47 -23.07
N GLU A 209 -10.83 -10.24 -24.16
CA GLU A 209 -10.52 -11.67 -24.19
C GLU A 209 -9.24 -11.92 -24.97
N GLY A 210 -8.31 -12.67 -24.33
CA GLY A 210 -7.06 -13.09 -24.96
C GLY A 210 -7.19 -14.32 -25.87
N PRO A 211 -6.24 -14.51 -26.81
CA PRO A 211 -5.02 -13.72 -26.93
C PRO A 211 -5.30 -12.30 -27.44
N ALA A 212 -4.73 -11.28 -26.80
CA ALA A 212 -5.00 -9.90 -27.18
C ALA A 212 -3.76 -9.01 -27.02
N SER A 213 -3.70 -7.97 -27.86
CA SER A 213 -2.68 -6.93 -27.83
C SER A 213 -3.32 -5.57 -28.03
N LEU A 214 -3.16 -4.71 -27.02
CA LEU A 214 -3.72 -3.37 -26.98
C LEU A 214 -2.61 -2.35 -26.73
N ASP A 215 -2.80 -1.10 -27.19
CA ASP A 215 -2.09 0.07 -26.69
C ASP A 215 -3.09 0.98 -26.00
N ILE A 216 -2.94 1.16 -24.71
CA ILE A 216 -3.71 2.14 -23.95
C ILE A 216 -3.10 3.52 -24.22
N LEU A 217 -3.84 4.41 -24.88
CA LEU A 217 -3.32 5.70 -25.32
C LEU A 217 -3.68 6.84 -24.38
N SER A 218 -4.91 6.82 -23.84
CA SER A 218 -5.42 7.78 -22.85
C SER A 218 -6.62 7.21 -22.11
N ASP A 219 -7.24 7.98 -21.23
CA ASP A 219 -8.50 7.68 -20.56
C ASP A 219 -9.73 7.54 -21.49
N SER A 220 -9.58 7.97 -22.73
CA SER A 220 -10.64 7.99 -23.76
C SER A 220 -10.22 7.32 -25.08
N ARG A 221 -9.05 6.66 -25.13
CA ARG A 221 -8.52 6.13 -26.38
C ARG A 221 -7.69 4.86 -26.20
N VAL A 222 -8.01 3.82 -26.97
CA VAL A 222 -7.29 2.55 -27.01
C VAL A 222 -7.07 2.10 -28.46
N ALA A 223 -5.89 1.56 -28.77
CA ALA A 223 -5.66 0.83 -30.02
C ALA A 223 -5.71 -0.67 -29.74
N CYS A 224 -6.48 -1.40 -30.54
CA CYS A 224 -6.59 -2.86 -30.53
C CYS A 224 -5.87 -3.43 -31.75
N HIS A 225 -4.77 -4.14 -31.52
CA HIS A 225 -4.00 -4.78 -32.57
C HIS A 225 -4.47 -6.20 -32.84
N SER A 226 -4.96 -6.90 -31.84
CA SER A 226 -5.57 -8.22 -31.92
C SER A 226 -6.41 -8.51 -30.68
N GLY A 227 -7.40 -9.41 -30.84
CA GLY A 227 -8.24 -9.90 -29.75
C GLY A 227 -9.66 -9.38 -29.79
N ARG A 228 -10.46 -9.87 -28.84
CA ARG A 228 -11.89 -9.58 -28.76
C ARG A 228 -12.19 -8.66 -27.59
N LEU A 229 -12.86 -7.53 -27.89
CA LEU A 229 -13.25 -6.54 -26.90
C LEU A 229 -14.78 -6.36 -26.90
N ARG A 230 -15.36 -6.22 -25.72
CA ARG A 230 -16.69 -5.64 -25.50
C ARG A 230 -16.51 -4.30 -24.79
N VAL A 231 -17.03 -3.25 -25.40
CA VAL A 231 -16.86 -1.87 -24.94
C VAL A 231 -18.22 -1.29 -24.60
N GLN A 232 -18.37 -0.84 -23.36
CA GLN A 232 -19.57 -0.16 -22.90
C GLN A 232 -19.22 1.29 -22.53
N VAL A 233 -19.82 2.23 -23.23
CA VAL A 233 -19.54 3.66 -23.08
C VAL A 233 -20.79 4.37 -22.57
N PRO A 234 -20.83 4.77 -21.30
CA PRO A 234 -21.94 5.55 -20.77
C PRO A 234 -21.96 6.96 -21.35
N GLU A 235 -23.11 7.64 -21.25
CA GLU A 235 -23.33 8.98 -21.77
C GLU A 235 -22.21 10.00 -21.45
N PRO A 236 -21.69 10.06 -20.20
CA PRO A 236 -20.61 11.01 -19.86
C PRO A 236 -19.29 10.73 -20.58
N ALA A 237 -19.06 9.47 -21.02
CA ALA A 237 -17.84 9.03 -21.70
C ALA A 237 -17.95 9.04 -23.24
N ARG A 238 -18.98 9.67 -23.81
CA ARG A 238 -19.15 9.80 -25.27
C ARG A 238 -17.88 10.34 -25.93
N GLY A 239 -17.55 9.77 -27.08
CA GLY A 239 -16.34 10.11 -27.82
C GLY A 239 -15.17 9.19 -27.51
N PHE A 240 -15.36 8.12 -26.72
CA PHE A 240 -14.34 7.09 -26.55
C PHE A 240 -14.00 6.45 -27.90
N VAL A 241 -12.70 6.28 -28.14
CA VAL A 241 -12.16 5.86 -29.43
C VAL A 241 -11.48 4.51 -29.30
N VAL A 242 -11.90 3.56 -30.18
CA VAL A 242 -11.17 2.32 -30.40
C VAL A 242 -10.55 2.35 -31.80
N MET A 243 -9.24 2.24 -31.85
CA MET A 243 -8.49 2.16 -33.10
C MET A 243 -8.19 0.68 -33.41
N ALA A 244 -8.55 0.22 -34.58
CA ALA A 244 -8.16 -1.08 -35.11
C ALA A 244 -7.32 -0.90 -36.40
N PRO A 245 -6.66 -1.95 -36.92
CA PRO A 245 -5.74 -1.83 -38.05
C PRO A 245 -6.34 -1.13 -39.28
N SER A 246 -7.62 -1.34 -39.53
CA SER A 246 -8.29 -0.85 -40.76
C SER A 246 -9.41 0.16 -40.49
N VAL A 247 -9.77 0.42 -39.23
CA VAL A 247 -10.91 1.27 -38.86
C VAL A 247 -10.70 1.98 -37.52
N GLU A 248 -11.12 3.21 -37.47
CA GLU A 248 -11.26 3.96 -36.19
C GLU A 248 -12.74 4.04 -35.84
N LEU A 249 -13.07 3.64 -34.61
CA LEU A 249 -14.42 3.59 -34.05
C LEU A 249 -14.59 4.72 -33.06
N VAL A 250 -15.58 5.57 -33.27
CA VAL A 250 -15.91 6.66 -32.32
C VAL A 250 -17.29 6.40 -31.73
N ASN A 251 -17.34 6.29 -30.44
CA ASN A 251 -18.56 5.94 -29.73
C ASN A 251 -19.44 7.16 -29.47
N VAL A 252 -20.75 7.03 -29.67
CA VAL A 252 -21.74 8.09 -29.45
C VAL A 252 -22.69 7.75 -28.27
N GLY A 253 -22.23 6.89 -27.33
CA GLY A 253 -23.05 6.40 -26.21
C GLY A 253 -23.64 5.02 -26.55
N THR A 254 -22.76 3.98 -26.62
CA THR A 254 -23.11 2.67 -27.19
C THR A 254 -22.48 1.54 -26.39
N GLU A 255 -23.04 0.35 -26.61
CA GLU A 255 -22.38 -0.91 -26.32
C GLU A 255 -22.06 -1.65 -27.62
N PHE A 256 -20.81 -2.02 -27.82
CA PHE A 256 -20.37 -2.68 -29.04
C PHE A 256 -19.27 -3.72 -28.78
N GLY A 257 -19.13 -4.65 -29.72
CA GLY A 257 -18.04 -5.63 -29.76
C GLY A 257 -17.12 -5.40 -30.94
N ILE A 258 -15.84 -5.64 -30.74
CA ILE A 258 -14.82 -5.66 -31.79
C ILE A 258 -14.02 -6.95 -31.68
N ASP A 259 -13.77 -7.62 -32.82
CA ASP A 259 -12.92 -8.79 -32.94
C ASP A 259 -11.87 -8.52 -33.99
N VAL A 260 -10.60 -8.41 -33.59
CA VAL A 260 -9.48 -8.11 -34.51
C VAL A 260 -8.67 -9.38 -34.69
N GLU A 261 -8.75 -9.94 -35.92
CA GLU A 261 -8.03 -11.13 -36.30
C GLU A 261 -6.54 -10.85 -36.63
N ALA A 262 -5.74 -11.90 -36.63
CA ALA A 262 -4.30 -11.81 -36.88
C ALA A 262 -3.94 -11.29 -38.28
N ASP A 263 -4.84 -11.43 -39.25
CA ASP A 263 -4.68 -10.93 -40.64
C ASP A 263 -5.06 -9.44 -40.77
N GLY A 264 -5.54 -8.81 -39.68
CA GLY A 264 -5.99 -7.42 -39.65
C GLY A 264 -7.47 -7.22 -40.00
N THR A 265 -8.21 -8.29 -40.34
CA THR A 265 -9.66 -8.23 -40.47
C THR A 265 -10.28 -7.85 -39.14
N THR A 266 -11.19 -6.89 -39.16
CA THR A 266 -11.83 -6.36 -37.95
C THR A 266 -13.34 -6.51 -38.07
N GLU A 267 -13.94 -7.31 -37.19
CA GLU A 267 -15.39 -7.39 -37.07
C GLU A 267 -15.89 -6.40 -36.02
N VAL A 268 -16.92 -5.65 -36.36
CA VAL A 268 -17.56 -4.65 -35.51
C VAL A 268 -19.04 -4.99 -35.36
N HIS A 269 -19.51 -5.13 -34.12
CA HIS A 269 -20.87 -5.51 -33.77
C HIS A 269 -21.46 -4.46 -32.83
N VAL A 270 -22.58 -3.82 -33.17
CA VAL A 270 -23.25 -2.85 -32.31
C VAL A 270 -24.42 -3.52 -31.61
N PHE A 271 -24.39 -3.53 -30.28
CA PHE A 271 -25.38 -4.14 -29.43
C PHE A 271 -26.44 -3.15 -28.98
N ASP A 272 -26.03 -1.92 -28.66
CA ASP A 272 -26.92 -0.82 -28.26
C ASP A 272 -26.38 0.52 -28.76
N GLY A 273 -27.27 1.45 -29.16
CA GLY A 273 -26.95 2.80 -29.59
C GLY A 273 -26.35 2.89 -31.01
N ASN A 274 -25.48 3.87 -31.26
CA ASN A 274 -24.90 4.17 -32.57
C ASN A 274 -23.38 4.32 -32.51
N LEU A 275 -22.67 3.77 -33.47
CA LEU A 275 -21.22 3.78 -33.60
C LEU A 275 -20.80 4.43 -34.92
N GLU A 276 -19.87 5.38 -34.85
CA GLU A 276 -19.29 5.99 -36.05
C GLU A 276 -17.99 5.27 -36.43
N LEU A 277 -17.88 4.89 -37.70
CA LEU A 277 -16.73 4.24 -38.30
C LEU A 277 -16.02 5.22 -39.23
N TYR A 278 -14.72 5.30 -39.13
CA TYR A 278 -13.83 6.08 -40.00
C TYR A 278 -12.72 5.17 -40.54
N ASP A 279 -12.20 5.45 -41.72
CA ASP A 279 -11.03 4.75 -42.22
C ASP A 279 -9.80 5.06 -41.33
N ALA A 280 -8.99 4.08 -41.00
CA ALA A 280 -7.93 4.17 -39.97
C ALA A 280 -6.92 5.33 -40.17
N ASN A 281 -6.77 5.90 -41.38
CA ASN A 281 -5.81 6.97 -41.66
C ASN A 281 -6.47 8.23 -42.25
N SER A 282 -7.75 8.45 -42.00
CA SER A 282 -8.54 9.45 -42.73
C SER A 282 -8.69 10.81 -42.04
N ASP A 283 -7.95 11.08 -40.93
CA ASP A 283 -8.11 12.28 -40.07
C ASP A 283 -9.60 12.58 -39.76
N ARG A 284 -10.41 11.54 -39.57
CA ARG A 284 -11.87 11.60 -39.38
C ARG A 284 -12.59 12.40 -40.45
N ASN A 285 -12.24 12.18 -41.70
CA ASN A 285 -12.90 12.88 -42.78
C ASN A 285 -14.39 12.53 -42.79
N ILE A 286 -15.23 13.55 -42.72
CA ILE A 286 -16.71 13.41 -42.72
C ILE A 286 -17.25 12.67 -43.93
N LYS A 287 -16.51 12.67 -45.07
CA LYS A 287 -16.89 11.95 -46.28
C LYS A 287 -16.70 10.45 -46.21
N THR A 288 -15.86 9.96 -45.29
CA THR A 288 -15.62 8.54 -45.02
C THR A 288 -16.36 8.03 -43.81
N ARG A 289 -17.05 8.94 -43.06
CA ARG A 289 -17.88 8.58 -41.94
C ARG A 289 -19.00 7.64 -42.35
N ARG A 290 -19.10 6.53 -41.63
CA ARG A 290 -20.22 5.60 -41.68
C ARG A 290 -20.82 5.42 -40.32
N GLU A 291 -22.12 5.30 -40.22
CA GLU A 291 -22.82 5.10 -38.95
C GLU A 291 -23.37 3.67 -38.96
N LEU A 292 -23.13 2.96 -37.86
CA LEU A 292 -23.63 1.62 -37.62
C LEU A 292 -24.55 1.65 -36.40
N GLU A 293 -25.81 1.27 -36.61
CA GLU A 293 -26.85 1.27 -35.58
C GLU A 293 -26.90 -0.08 -34.85
N ALA A 294 -27.52 -0.11 -33.66
CA ALA A 294 -27.78 -1.31 -32.89
C ALA A 294 -28.39 -2.45 -33.76
N GLY A 295 -27.97 -3.69 -33.52
CA GLY A 295 -28.39 -4.86 -34.25
C GLY A 295 -27.68 -5.07 -35.59
N ASN A 296 -26.72 -4.22 -35.96
CA ASN A 296 -25.92 -4.37 -37.19
C ASN A 296 -24.48 -4.76 -36.88
N ALA A 297 -23.85 -5.45 -37.84
CA ALA A 297 -22.43 -5.79 -37.77
C ALA A 297 -21.77 -5.75 -39.12
N VAL A 298 -20.48 -5.41 -39.16
CA VAL A 298 -19.67 -5.37 -40.39
C VAL A 298 -18.30 -5.97 -40.13
N ALA A 299 -17.77 -6.65 -41.15
CA ALA A 299 -16.36 -7.03 -41.21
C ALA A 299 -15.63 -6.00 -42.10
N VAL A 300 -14.60 -5.37 -41.53
CA VAL A 300 -13.70 -4.44 -42.21
C VAL A 300 -12.46 -5.20 -42.60
N GLN A 301 -12.26 -5.35 -43.90
CA GLN A 301 -11.09 -6.04 -44.47
C GLN A 301 -9.84 -5.15 -44.35
N PRO A 302 -8.61 -5.69 -44.40
CA PRO A 302 -7.38 -4.90 -44.39
C PRO A 302 -7.28 -3.84 -45.49
N ASN A 303 -8.00 -4.01 -46.59
CA ASN A 303 -8.10 -3.04 -47.68
C ASN A 303 -9.15 -1.94 -47.44
N GLY A 304 -9.83 -1.93 -46.29
CA GLY A 304 -10.91 -1.01 -45.95
C GLY A 304 -12.30 -1.38 -46.50
N GLU A 305 -12.43 -2.52 -47.18
CA GLU A 305 -13.73 -3.00 -47.70
C GLU A 305 -14.62 -3.45 -46.54
N LEU A 306 -15.87 -2.96 -46.51
CA LEU A 306 -16.87 -3.32 -45.51
C LEU A 306 -17.83 -4.38 -46.03
N LYS A 307 -17.96 -5.47 -45.30
CA LYS A 307 -18.90 -6.56 -45.60
C LYS A 307 -19.90 -6.69 -44.45
N PRO A 308 -21.22 -6.53 -44.70
CA PRO A 308 -22.23 -6.80 -43.68
C PRO A 308 -22.12 -8.25 -43.18
N ILE A 309 -22.17 -8.45 -41.91
CA ILE A 309 -22.15 -9.76 -41.23
C ILE A 309 -23.29 -9.85 -40.23
N ARG A 310 -23.53 -11.05 -39.69
CA ARG A 310 -24.51 -11.24 -38.63
C ARG A 310 -23.94 -10.83 -37.27
N VAL A 311 -24.74 -10.12 -36.46
CA VAL A 311 -24.37 -9.82 -35.06
C VAL A 311 -24.20 -11.10 -34.25
N ARG A 312 -23.12 -11.18 -33.46
CA ARG A 312 -22.74 -12.32 -32.62
C ARG A 312 -22.52 -11.88 -31.16
N GLU A 313 -23.52 -11.22 -30.60
CA GLU A 313 -23.41 -10.64 -29.24
C GLU A 313 -22.98 -11.64 -28.15
N THR A 314 -23.48 -12.89 -28.23
CA THR A 314 -23.20 -13.95 -27.23
C THR A 314 -21.75 -14.44 -27.23
N GLU A 315 -20.99 -14.14 -28.27
CA GLU A 315 -19.56 -14.49 -28.34
C GLU A 315 -18.68 -13.51 -27.59
N PHE A 316 -19.19 -12.33 -27.25
CA PHE A 316 -18.46 -11.32 -26.48
C PHE A 316 -18.75 -11.46 -24.99
N ALA A 317 -17.67 -11.54 -24.18
CA ALA A 317 -17.80 -11.64 -22.75
C ALA A 317 -18.42 -10.36 -22.16
N THR A 318 -19.44 -10.53 -21.31
CA THR A 318 -20.07 -9.41 -20.60
C THR A 318 -19.45 -9.25 -19.20
N PRO A 319 -19.53 -8.07 -18.57
CA PRO A 319 -19.13 -7.88 -17.17
C PRO A 319 -19.82 -8.88 -16.21
N ILE A 320 -21.08 -9.18 -16.44
CA ILE A 320 -21.85 -10.16 -15.64
C ILE A 320 -21.26 -11.57 -15.79
N ARG A 321 -20.99 -12.01 -17.01
CA ARG A 321 -20.37 -13.33 -17.27
C ARG A 321 -19.00 -13.41 -16.65
N MET A 322 -18.21 -12.35 -16.73
CA MET A 322 -16.90 -12.26 -16.15
C MET A 322 -16.95 -12.33 -14.60
N SER A 323 -17.88 -11.62 -13.99
CA SER A 323 -18.12 -11.69 -12.53
C SER A 323 -18.50 -13.10 -12.09
N ALA A 324 -19.35 -13.80 -12.84
CA ALA A 324 -19.72 -15.18 -12.55
C ALA A 324 -18.52 -16.14 -12.67
N MET A 325 -17.68 -15.96 -13.69
CA MET A 325 -16.44 -16.75 -13.86
C MET A 325 -15.43 -16.47 -12.73
N ALA A 326 -15.23 -15.20 -12.36
CA ALA A 326 -14.36 -14.83 -11.27
C ALA A 326 -14.83 -15.42 -9.93
N GLU A 327 -16.14 -15.43 -9.67
CA GLU A 327 -16.72 -16.05 -8.48
C GLU A 327 -16.52 -17.56 -8.46
N THR A 328 -16.73 -18.24 -9.61
CA THR A 328 -16.48 -19.68 -9.72
C THR A 328 -15.00 -20.03 -9.45
N GLN A 329 -14.07 -19.23 -9.99
CA GLN A 329 -12.64 -19.41 -9.73
C GLN A 329 -12.28 -19.15 -8.27
N ARG A 330 -12.89 -18.13 -7.65
CA ARG A 330 -12.69 -17.84 -6.23
C ARG A 330 -13.17 -19.00 -5.36
N GLN A 331 -14.34 -19.57 -5.65
CA GLN A 331 -14.86 -20.74 -4.94
C GLN A 331 -13.95 -21.98 -5.10
N GLN A 332 -13.44 -22.21 -6.31
CA GLN A 332 -12.48 -23.28 -6.55
C GLN A 332 -11.19 -23.08 -5.74
N ARG A 333 -10.60 -21.88 -5.76
CA ARG A 333 -9.41 -21.55 -4.96
C ARG A 333 -9.66 -21.66 -3.46
N LEU A 334 -10.84 -21.28 -2.99
CA LEU A 334 -11.22 -21.47 -1.60
C LEU A 334 -11.20 -22.97 -1.22
N GLY A 335 -11.76 -23.83 -2.06
CA GLY A 335 -11.70 -25.29 -1.85
C GLY A 335 -10.26 -25.84 -1.88
N ASP A 336 -9.41 -25.37 -2.78
CA ASP A 336 -7.99 -25.73 -2.85
C ASP A 336 -7.24 -25.31 -1.58
N TRP A 337 -7.53 -24.10 -1.07
CA TRP A 337 -6.96 -23.61 0.19
C TRP A 337 -7.45 -24.41 1.40
N GLU A 338 -8.72 -24.77 1.48
CA GLU A 338 -9.25 -25.64 2.55
C GLU A 338 -8.55 -27.00 2.57
N ALA A 339 -8.37 -27.62 1.40
CA ALA A 339 -7.62 -28.87 1.28
C ALA A 339 -6.15 -28.72 1.69
N PHE A 340 -5.52 -27.58 1.33
CA PHE A 340 -4.17 -27.28 1.77
C PHE A 340 -4.08 -27.12 3.30
N ARG A 341 -5.02 -26.44 3.93
CA ARG A 341 -5.11 -26.31 5.40
C ARG A 341 -5.15 -27.66 6.10
N GLU A 342 -5.96 -28.60 5.60
CA GLU A 342 -6.02 -29.96 6.14
C GLU A 342 -4.66 -30.66 6.01
N SER A 343 -3.95 -30.45 4.90
CA SER A 343 -2.62 -31.05 4.69
C SER A 343 -1.59 -30.51 5.68
N LEU A 344 -1.67 -29.23 6.08
CA LEU A 344 -0.75 -28.61 7.06
C LEU A 344 -0.85 -29.28 8.44
N GLN A 345 -2.04 -29.70 8.87
CA GLN A 345 -2.23 -30.36 10.16
C GLN A 345 -1.54 -31.74 10.24
N ASN A 346 -1.26 -32.34 9.08
CA ASN A 346 -0.60 -33.64 8.97
C ASN A 346 0.86 -33.53 8.48
N ASP A 347 1.37 -32.33 8.22
CA ASP A 347 2.76 -32.12 7.80
C ASP A 347 3.67 -32.08 9.05
N PRO A 348 4.54 -33.07 9.26
CA PRO A 348 5.39 -33.11 10.46
C PRO A 348 6.42 -31.98 10.52
N ARG A 349 6.60 -31.23 9.46
CA ARG A 349 7.47 -30.05 9.39
C ARG A 349 6.80 -28.82 10.00
N VAL A 350 5.46 -28.80 10.10
CA VAL A 350 4.72 -27.68 10.69
C VAL A 350 4.84 -27.76 12.21
N VAL A 351 5.51 -26.75 12.78
CA VAL A 351 5.70 -26.66 14.24
C VAL A 351 4.73 -25.70 14.90
N ALA A 352 4.14 -24.78 14.11
CA ALA A 352 3.01 -23.98 14.54
C ALA A 352 2.18 -23.52 13.33
N TYR A 353 0.87 -23.65 13.44
CA TYR A 353 -0.10 -23.14 12.47
C TYR A 353 -1.22 -22.40 13.18
N PHE A 354 -1.39 -21.13 12.87
CA PHE A 354 -2.44 -20.28 13.38
C PHE A 354 -3.33 -19.87 12.22
N PRO A 355 -4.52 -20.46 12.08
CA PRO A 355 -5.44 -20.18 10.97
C PRO A 355 -6.23 -18.85 11.15
N PHE A 356 -6.22 -18.23 12.31
CA PHE A 356 -6.99 -17.04 12.65
C PHE A 356 -8.50 -17.22 12.41
N ASP A 357 -9.01 -18.41 12.66
CA ASP A 357 -10.44 -18.66 12.70
C ASP A 357 -10.99 -18.23 14.07
N ARG A 358 -12.08 -17.47 14.05
CA ARG A 358 -12.66 -16.95 15.28
C ARG A 358 -13.32 -18.07 16.09
N ASP A 359 -12.86 -18.26 17.31
CA ASP A 359 -13.55 -19.10 18.28
C ASP A 359 -14.82 -18.37 18.77
N THR A 360 -15.99 -18.90 18.42
CA THR A 360 -17.27 -18.29 18.83
C THR A 360 -17.57 -18.46 20.32
N THR A 361 -16.79 -19.27 21.02
CA THR A 361 -16.92 -19.53 22.47
C THR A 361 -16.02 -18.65 23.32
N ASP A 362 -14.89 -18.22 22.77
CA ASP A 362 -13.95 -17.32 23.45
C ASP A 362 -13.24 -16.41 22.44
N ASP A 363 -13.70 -15.18 22.32
CA ASP A 363 -13.14 -14.15 21.43
C ASP A 363 -11.69 -13.76 21.76
N ARG A 364 -11.18 -14.13 22.94
CA ARG A 364 -9.81 -13.86 23.38
C ARG A 364 -8.85 -15.00 23.18
N ARG A 365 -9.32 -16.09 22.60
CA ARG A 365 -8.52 -17.26 22.25
C ARG A 365 -8.23 -17.31 20.77
N LEU A 366 -6.96 -17.40 20.39
CA LEU A 366 -6.53 -17.75 19.05
C LEU A 366 -6.21 -19.25 19.03
N ILE A 367 -7.00 -20.02 18.29
CA ILE A 367 -6.74 -21.44 18.10
C ILE A 367 -5.50 -21.62 17.23
N GLY A 368 -4.58 -22.48 17.65
CA GLY A 368 -3.38 -22.84 16.91
C GLY A 368 -3.10 -24.34 17.03
N TYR A 369 -2.31 -24.85 16.11
CA TYR A 369 -1.93 -26.25 16.00
C TYR A 369 -0.41 -26.39 15.91
N GLY A 370 0.16 -27.28 16.67
CA GLY A 370 1.58 -27.64 16.63
C GLY A 370 1.82 -28.98 15.93
N VAL A 371 2.96 -29.60 16.24
CA VAL A 371 3.33 -30.91 15.73
C VAL A 371 2.26 -31.95 16.07
N ASP A 372 1.92 -32.78 15.09
CA ASP A 372 0.91 -33.85 15.24
C ASP A 372 -0.48 -33.34 15.73
N GLY A 373 -0.81 -32.09 15.44
CA GLY A 373 -2.10 -31.49 15.82
C GLY A 373 -2.21 -31.10 17.29
N GLU A 374 -1.10 -31.02 18.04
CA GLU A 374 -1.11 -30.47 19.39
C GLU A 374 -1.69 -29.05 19.42
N MET A 375 -2.54 -28.78 20.41
CA MET A 375 -3.14 -27.43 20.54
C MET A 375 -2.10 -26.42 21.03
N LEU A 376 -1.90 -25.37 20.25
CA LEU A 376 -1.03 -24.23 20.54
C LEU A 376 -1.85 -22.95 20.61
N ASP A 377 -2.66 -22.81 21.65
CA ASP A 377 -3.55 -21.65 21.77
C ASP A 377 -2.79 -20.36 22.06
N GLY A 378 -3.25 -19.28 21.46
CA GLY A 378 -2.77 -17.93 21.71
C GLY A 378 -3.76 -17.10 22.54
N ALA A 379 -3.25 -16.23 23.42
CA ALA A 379 -4.06 -15.29 24.16
C ALA A 379 -4.11 -13.93 23.43
N ILE A 380 -5.29 -13.55 22.99
CA ILE A 380 -5.55 -12.28 22.30
C ILE A 380 -5.65 -11.15 23.31
N VAL A 381 -4.87 -10.09 23.13
CA VAL A 381 -4.85 -8.89 23.97
C VAL A 381 -5.07 -7.67 23.08
N GLY A 382 -6.22 -7.04 23.20
CA GLY A 382 -6.55 -5.77 22.55
C GLY A 382 -7.00 -5.88 21.10
N CYS A 383 -6.54 -6.87 20.34
CA CYS A 383 -6.92 -7.04 18.93
C CYS A 383 -8.43 -7.25 18.75
N GLU A 384 -8.92 -6.90 17.58
CA GLU A 384 -10.32 -7.07 17.18
C GLU A 384 -10.41 -8.04 16.01
N TRP A 385 -11.46 -8.89 16.01
CA TRP A 385 -11.76 -9.76 14.88
C TRP A 385 -12.26 -8.94 13.69
N SER A 386 -11.75 -9.25 12.52
CA SER A 386 -12.06 -8.58 11.26
C SER A 386 -12.22 -9.60 10.14
N GLN A 387 -12.65 -9.16 8.97
CA GLN A 387 -12.70 -10.01 7.78
C GLN A 387 -11.29 -10.35 7.32
N GLY A 388 -11.06 -11.61 6.96
CA GLY A 388 -9.84 -12.12 6.36
C GLY A 388 -9.78 -11.89 4.84
N ARG A 389 -8.81 -12.56 4.19
CA ARG A 389 -8.63 -12.48 2.73
C ARG A 389 -9.70 -13.22 1.92
N TRP A 390 -10.41 -14.18 2.53
CA TRP A 390 -11.55 -14.87 1.95
C TRP A 390 -12.87 -14.35 2.53
N PRO A 391 -14.01 -14.44 1.81
CA PRO A 391 -15.29 -13.85 2.24
C PRO A 391 -15.73 -14.26 3.65
N ASP A 392 -15.65 -15.55 3.97
CA ASP A 392 -16.12 -16.10 5.26
C ASP A 392 -14.97 -16.37 6.24
N LYS A 393 -13.75 -15.97 5.89
CA LYS A 393 -12.59 -16.08 6.73
C LYS A 393 -12.46 -14.90 7.67
N THR A 394 -12.01 -15.15 8.90
CA THR A 394 -11.67 -14.11 9.85
C THR A 394 -10.18 -13.81 9.88
N SER A 395 -9.84 -12.66 10.41
CA SER A 395 -8.49 -12.18 10.71
C SER A 395 -8.48 -11.45 12.04
N LEU A 396 -7.30 -11.23 12.60
CA LEU A 396 -7.15 -10.30 13.71
C LEU A 396 -6.59 -8.96 13.20
N GLN A 397 -7.25 -7.89 13.60
CA GLN A 397 -6.82 -6.53 13.37
C GLN A 397 -5.99 -6.01 14.54
N PHE A 398 -4.84 -5.43 14.21
CA PHE A 398 -3.89 -4.77 15.11
C PHE A 398 -3.87 -3.28 14.75
N LYS A 399 -4.12 -2.41 15.72
CA LYS A 399 -4.11 -0.94 15.53
C LYS A 399 -3.49 -0.19 16.71
N ARG A 400 -3.81 -0.65 17.93
CA ARG A 400 -3.39 0.04 19.15
C ARG A 400 -1.99 -0.41 19.59
N PRO A 401 -1.22 0.44 20.28
CA PRO A 401 0.12 0.08 20.77
C PRO A 401 0.16 -1.16 21.68
N GLY A 402 -0.98 -1.52 22.29
CA GLY A 402 -1.11 -2.69 23.16
C GLY A 402 -1.53 -3.98 22.48
N ASP A 403 -2.02 -3.91 21.23
CA ASP A 403 -2.58 -5.05 20.51
C ASP A 403 -1.52 -6.10 20.23
N ARG A 404 -1.83 -7.36 20.57
CA ARG A 404 -0.92 -8.50 20.43
C ARG A 404 -1.63 -9.82 20.64
N VAL A 405 -1.02 -10.90 20.17
CA VAL A 405 -1.36 -12.26 20.59
C VAL A 405 -0.15 -12.89 21.27
N ARG A 406 -0.32 -13.40 22.49
CA ARG A 406 0.69 -14.14 23.23
C ARG A 406 0.60 -15.59 22.87
N ILE A 407 1.74 -16.19 22.46
CA ILE A 407 1.85 -17.58 22.07
C ILE A 407 3.09 -18.22 22.70
N THR A 408 3.13 -19.56 22.67
CA THR A 408 4.33 -20.34 23.00
C THR A 408 4.51 -21.40 21.91
N ILE A 409 5.67 -21.40 21.25
CA ILE A 409 6.03 -22.43 20.26
C ILE A 409 7.22 -23.21 20.83
N PRO A 410 7.00 -24.44 21.32
CA PRO A 410 8.06 -25.26 21.90
C PRO A 410 9.00 -25.81 20.83
N GLY A 411 10.20 -26.22 21.26
CA GLY A 411 11.17 -26.92 20.40
C GLY A 411 12.41 -26.08 20.09
N GLU A 412 13.41 -26.80 19.58
CA GLU A 412 14.68 -26.28 19.11
C GLU A 412 14.87 -26.66 17.64
N PHE A 413 15.28 -25.71 16.82
CA PHE A 413 15.28 -25.84 15.36
C PHE A 413 16.64 -25.46 14.79
N ARG A 414 17.14 -26.21 13.81
CA ARG A 414 18.32 -25.83 13.03
C ARG A 414 17.95 -24.82 11.94
N SER A 415 16.78 -24.97 11.37
CA SER A 415 16.25 -24.08 10.33
C SER A 415 14.79 -23.79 10.60
N LEU A 416 14.32 -22.65 10.17
CA LEU A 416 12.94 -22.21 10.32
C LEU A 416 12.44 -21.55 9.04
N THR A 417 11.17 -21.78 8.71
CA THR A 417 10.46 -21.03 7.69
C THR A 417 9.22 -20.41 8.31
N TYR A 418 9.10 -19.10 8.19
CA TYR A 418 7.92 -18.33 8.54
C TYR A 418 7.13 -18.01 7.27
N SER A 419 5.81 -18.17 7.30
CA SER A 419 4.91 -17.69 6.27
C SER A 419 3.68 -17.07 6.92
N ALA A 420 3.23 -15.92 6.43
CA ALA A 420 2.01 -15.26 6.90
C ALA A 420 1.26 -14.60 5.77
N TRP A 421 -0.06 -14.66 5.84
CA TRP A 421 -0.95 -13.80 5.09
C TRP A 421 -1.35 -12.61 5.94
N LEU A 422 -1.04 -11.41 5.45
CA LEU A 422 -1.27 -10.17 6.18
C LEU A 422 -1.66 -9.03 5.25
N ARG A 423 -2.30 -8.01 5.83
CA ARG A 423 -2.59 -6.73 5.21
C ARG A 423 -1.98 -5.64 6.09
N VAL A 424 -1.13 -4.82 5.50
CA VAL A 424 -0.54 -3.67 6.18
C VAL A 424 -1.39 -2.45 5.86
N ASP A 425 -1.98 -1.84 6.88
CA ASP A 425 -2.80 -0.64 6.72
C ASP A 425 -1.97 0.64 6.97
N GLY A 426 -0.84 0.53 7.67
CA GLY A 426 0.11 1.62 7.90
C GLY A 426 1.45 1.14 8.48
N LEU A 427 2.50 1.92 8.29
CA LEU A 427 3.85 1.67 8.80
C LEU A 427 4.23 2.72 9.86
N ASP A 428 3.41 2.84 10.90
CA ASP A 428 3.47 3.90 11.91
C ASP A 428 4.63 3.76 12.90
N ARG A 429 5.30 2.59 12.91
CA ARG A 429 6.36 2.27 13.87
C ARG A 429 7.69 2.07 13.16
N GLU A 430 8.80 2.30 13.86
CA GLU A 430 10.14 1.98 13.35
C GLU A 430 10.23 0.49 12.94
N PHE A 431 9.53 -0.37 13.70
CA PHE A 431 9.36 -1.80 13.40
C PHE A 431 7.89 -2.18 13.63
N ASN A 432 7.29 -2.83 12.65
CA ASN A 432 5.93 -3.37 12.68
C ASN A 432 6.04 -4.89 12.77
N SER A 433 5.72 -5.45 13.91
CA SER A 433 6.00 -6.85 14.24
C SER A 433 5.05 -7.82 13.53
N LEU A 434 5.59 -8.93 13.05
CA LEU A 434 4.82 -10.09 12.61
C LEU A 434 4.86 -11.17 13.68
N LEU A 435 6.04 -11.72 13.98
CA LEU A 435 6.26 -12.69 15.06
C LEU A 435 7.62 -12.45 15.69
N LEU A 436 7.65 -12.14 16.97
CA LEU A 436 8.85 -11.85 17.73
C LEU A 436 8.93 -12.74 18.98
N THR A 437 10.11 -13.30 19.25
CA THR A 437 10.40 -13.92 20.54
C THR A 437 10.37 -12.89 21.66
N ASP A 438 10.05 -13.32 22.87
CA ASP A 438 10.11 -12.45 24.04
C ASP A 438 11.55 -12.04 24.33
N GLY A 439 11.75 -10.77 24.71
CA GLY A 439 13.08 -10.27 24.96
C GLY A 439 13.96 -10.22 23.70
N TRP A 440 15.28 -10.18 23.91
CA TRP A 440 16.29 -10.15 22.84
C TRP A 440 17.54 -10.92 23.28
N GLU A 441 17.32 -12.17 23.74
CA GLU A 441 18.39 -13.04 24.17
C GLU A 441 19.15 -13.66 22.98
N THR A 442 20.25 -14.36 23.24
CA THR A 442 20.98 -15.08 22.19
C THR A 442 20.06 -16.08 21.51
N ASN A 443 20.09 -16.12 20.19
CA ASN A 443 19.23 -16.88 19.28
C ASN A 443 17.76 -16.43 19.22
N ALA A 444 17.42 -15.27 19.82
CA ALA A 444 16.13 -14.63 19.62
C ALA A 444 15.92 -14.22 18.15
N LEU A 445 14.68 -14.35 17.69
CA LEU A 445 14.26 -14.11 16.32
C LEU A 445 13.17 -13.03 16.29
N HIS A 446 13.38 -11.97 15.53
CA HIS A 446 12.41 -10.89 15.33
C HIS A 446 12.06 -10.77 13.86
N TRP A 447 10.90 -11.29 13.49
CA TRP A 447 10.35 -11.18 12.14
C TRP A 447 9.37 -10.02 12.07
N GLN A 448 9.68 -9.02 11.26
CA GLN A 448 9.02 -7.71 11.31
C GLN A 448 9.15 -6.93 9.99
N ILE A 449 8.37 -5.87 9.83
CA ILE A 449 8.47 -4.92 8.71
C ILE A 449 8.99 -3.59 9.27
N GLY A 450 10.05 -3.06 8.66
CA GLY A 450 10.58 -1.73 9.02
C GLY A 450 9.68 -0.60 8.52
N ARG A 451 9.85 0.59 9.06
CA ARG A 451 9.07 1.81 8.71
C ARG A 451 9.04 2.12 7.21
N VAL A 452 10.11 1.79 6.49
CA VAL A 452 10.21 2.00 5.04
C VAL A 452 9.76 0.77 4.23
N GLY A 453 8.95 -0.12 4.81
CA GLY A 453 8.34 -1.26 4.13
C GLY A 453 9.29 -2.39 3.78
N LYS A 454 10.44 -2.53 4.45
CA LYS A 454 11.39 -3.63 4.27
C LYS A 454 11.04 -4.80 5.19
N LEU A 455 10.96 -6.02 4.67
CA LEU A 455 10.86 -7.21 5.50
C LEU A 455 12.23 -7.48 6.16
N ILE A 456 12.21 -7.79 7.43
CA ILE A 456 13.39 -7.92 8.27
C ILE A 456 13.28 -9.21 9.10
N LEU A 457 14.33 -10.01 9.09
CA LEU A 457 14.60 -10.99 10.13
C LEU A 457 15.78 -10.52 10.96
N GLY A 458 15.53 -10.09 12.20
CA GLY A 458 16.55 -9.83 13.18
C GLY A 458 16.94 -11.14 13.86
N VAL A 459 18.24 -11.43 13.97
CA VAL A 459 18.76 -12.60 14.69
C VAL A 459 19.83 -12.15 15.68
N ASN A 460 19.67 -12.50 16.96
CA ASN A 460 20.66 -12.22 17.97
C ASN A 460 21.63 -13.40 18.11
N HIS A 461 22.70 -13.40 17.32
CA HIS A 461 23.67 -14.51 17.33
C HIS A 461 24.53 -14.59 18.59
N ARG A 462 24.81 -13.48 19.27
CA ARG A 462 25.58 -13.36 20.50
C ARG A 462 25.17 -12.13 21.27
N LYS A 463 25.42 -12.11 22.57
CA LYS A 463 25.31 -10.89 23.38
C LYS A 463 26.07 -9.76 22.71
N ASN A 464 25.38 -8.65 22.41
CA ASN A 464 25.88 -7.46 21.74
C ASN A 464 26.22 -7.63 20.24
N PHE A 465 25.82 -8.74 19.59
CA PHE A 465 26.03 -8.95 18.15
C PHE A 465 24.73 -9.38 17.49
N GLN A 466 23.95 -8.41 17.08
CA GLN A 466 22.68 -8.61 16.37
C GLN A 466 22.86 -8.34 14.89
N ASN A 467 22.18 -9.12 14.06
CA ASN A 467 22.09 -8.90 12.63
C ASN A 467 20.64 -8.79 12.20
N ASP A 468 20.36 -7.78 11.42
CA ASP A 468 19.13 -7.64 10.67
C ASP A 468 19.41 -7.98 9.21
N TYR A 469 18.67 -8.95 8.68
CA TYR A 469 18.66 -9.35 7.28
C TYR A 469 17.42 -8.73 6.63
N ARG A 470 17.60 -7.96 5.56
CA ARG A 470 16.57 -7.03 5.07
C ARG A 470 16.37 -7.14 3.57
N THR A 471 15.13 -7.01 3.14
CA THR A 471 14.79 -6.85 1.71
C THR A 471 15.01 -5.41 1.24
N GLY A 472 14.82 -5.15 -0.05
CA GLY A 472 14.37 -3.85 -0.55
C GLY A 472 12.99 -3.49 0.01
N THR A 473 12.45 -2.33 -0.32
CA THR A 473 11.08 -1.94 0.05
C THR A 473 10.09 -2.83 -0.67
N ILE A 474 9.23 -3.53 0.08
CA ILE A 474 8.18 -4.43 -0.41
C ILE A 474 6.78 -3.88 -0.18
N VAL A 475 6.60 -3.06 0.86
CA VAL A 475 5.35 -2.38 1.16
C VAL A 475 5.56 -0.90 0.89
N GLY A 476 5.22 -0.46 -0.32
CA GLY A 476 5.14 0.95 -0.68
C GLY A 476 3.70 1.48 -0.50
N PRO A 477 3.44 2.76 -0.78
CA PRO A 477 2.11 3.38 -0.64
C PRO A 477 1.01 2.60 -1.36
N PHE A 478 1.28 2.08 -2.55
CA PHE A 478 0.33 1.30 -3.35
C PHE A 478 0.12 -0.16 -2.86
N GLY A 479 0.95 -0.62 -1.93
CA GLY A 479 0.83 -1.93 -1.29
C GLY A 479 0.01 -1.93 0.00
N LEU A 480 -0.25 -0.74 0.59
CA LEU A 480 -1.07 -0.61 1.78
C LEU A 480 -2.52 -1.02 1.51
N GLY A 481 -3.16 -1.60 2.51
CA GLY A 481 -4.55 -2.07 2.43
C GLY A 481 -4.76 -3.34 1.59
N LYS A 482 -3.70 -3.93 1.01
CA LYS A 482 -3.79 -5.15 0.19
C LYS A 482 -3.29 -6.38 0.96
N TRP A 483 -3.98 -7.51 0.79
CA TRP A 483 -3.51 -8.79 1.30
C TRP A 483 -2.27 -9.24 0.55
N MET A 484 -1.26 -9.69 1.29
CA MET A 484 0.00 -10.23 0.76
C MET A 484 0.47 -11.42 1.58
N ASN A 485 1.19 -12.33 0.94
CA ASN A 485 1.92 -13.38 1.62
C ASN A 485 3.38 -12.97 1.78
N LEU A 486 3.87 -12.99 3.00
CA LEU A 486 5.30 -12.82 3.30
C LEU A 486 5.86 -14.11 3.86
N ALA A 487 7.06 -14.51 3.39
CA ALA A 487 7.77 -15.62 3.97
C ALA A 487 9.25 -15.29 4.19
N THR A 488 9.84 -15.94 5.20
CA THR A 488 11.26 -15.82 5.50
C THR A 488 11.81 -17.17 5.94
N ILE A 489 12.91 -17.57 5.36
CA ILE A 489 13.61 -18.80 5.66
C ILE A 489 14.94 -18.47 6.34
N TYR A 490 15.18 -19.01 7.51
CA TYR A 490 16.50 -19.14 8.10
C TYR A 490 16.98 -20.56 7.88
N ASP A 491 18.01 -20.73 7.07
CA ASP A 491 18.60 -22.02 6.72
C ASP A 491 20.01 -22.10 7.33
N GLN A 492 20.13 -22.82 8.46
CA GLN A 492 21.40 -22.96 9.15
C GLN A 492 22.38 -23.83 8.36
N ASP A 493 21.89 -24.87 7.70
CA ASP A 493 22.74 -25.81 6.96
C ASP A 493 23.35 -25.17 5.72
N ALA A 494 22.56 -24.38 4.97
CA ALA A 494 23.04 -23.58 3.87
C ALA A 494 23.70 -22.26 4.32
N SER A 495 23.58 -21.89 5.61
CA SER A 495 24.02 -20.61 6.16
C SER A 495 23.46 -19.42 5.39
N THR A 496 22.16 -19.44 5.06
CA THR A 496 21.48 -18.39 4.30
C THR A 496 20.16 -17.97 4.94
N ILE A 497 19.78 -16.71 4.65
CA ILE A 497 18.46 -16.18 4.92
C ILE A 497 17.83 -15.72 3.61
N ARG A 498 16.62 -16.19 3.35
CA ARG A 498 15.87 -15.90 2.14
C ARG A 498 14.54 -15.27 2.51
N HIS A 499 14.18 -14.17 1.83
CA HIS A 499 12.90 -13.49 2.01
C HIS A 499 12.07 -13.58 0.74
N TYR A 500 10.74 -13.68 0.92
CA TYR A 500 9.77 -13.84 -0.17
C TYR A 500 8.57 -12.92 0.04
N CYS A 501 8.00 -12.48 -1.07
CA CYS A 501 6.70 -11.80 -1.13
C CYS A 501 5.87 -12.43 -2.24
N ASN A 502 4.65 -12.82 -1.92
CA ASN A 502 3.72 -13.46 -2.86
C ASN A 502 4.36 -14.63 -3.63
N GLY A 503 5.08 -15.50 -2.90
CA GLY A 503 5.74 -16.68 -3.45
C GLY A 503 7.03 -16.42 -4.24
N GLU A 504 7.40 -15.17 -4.49
CA GLU A 504 8.62 -14.80 -5.22
C GLU A 504 9.76 -14.44 -4.25
N ARG A 505 10.97 -14.93 -4.55
CA ARG A 505 12.15 -14.66 -3.74
C ARG A 505 12.68 -13.24 -3.98
N LEU A 506 12.79 -12.48 -2.91
CA LEU A 506 13.27 -11.08 -2.93
C LEU A 506 14.76 -10.94 -2.60
N SER A 507 15.26 -11.79 -1.70
CA SER A 507 16.65 -11.74 -1.27
C SER A 507 17.17 -13.14 -0.89
N ASN A 508 18.48 -13.28 -0.93
CA ASN A 508 19.22 -14.44 -0.43
C ASN A 508 20.54 -13.91 0.14
N GLU A 509 20.63 -13.85 1.46
CA GLU A 509 21.79 -13.30 2.16
C GLU A 509 22.51 -14.40 2.94
N ALA A 510 23.83 -14.36 2.98
CA ALA A 510 24.62 -15.25 3.84
C ALA A 510 24.43 -14.85 5.31
N VAL A 511 24.30 -15.85 6.19
CA VAL A 511 24.31 -15.63 7.64
C VAL A 511 25.70 -15.14 8.05
N ARG A 512 25.76 -13.91 8.57
CA ARG A 512 27.04 -13.23 8.86
C ARG A 512 27.83 -13.87 9.98
N LEU A 513 27.14 -14.49 10.93
CA LEU A 513 27.74 -15.26 12.02
C LEU A 513 26.94 -16.54 12.25
N PRO A 514 27.26 -17.61 11.52
CA PRO A 514 26.59 -18.89 11.73
C PRO A 514 26.80 -19.36 13.19
N SER A 515 25.72 -19.71 13.85
CA SER A 515 25.75 -20.33 15.19
C SER A 515 25.53 -21.82 15.03
N SER A 516 26.25 -22.63 15.77
CA SER A 516 25.96 -24.07 15.86
C SER A 516 24.81 -24.37 16.83
N ALA A 517 24.42 -23.38 17.66
CA ALA A 517 23.34 -23.54 18.59
C ALA A 517 21.98 -23.53 17.85
N PRO A 518 21.04 -24.38 18.25
CA PRO A 518 19.70 -24.37 17.67
C PRO A 518 18.97 -23.07 17.99
N LEU A 519 18.02 -22.71 17.12
CA LEU A 519 17.08 -21.62 17.35
C LEU A 519 15.93 -22.11 18.21
N ALA A 520 15.43 -21.25 19.10
CA ALA A 520 14.22 -21.52 19.88
C ALA A 520 13.28 -20.32 19.80
N ILE A 521 12.00 -20.57 19.53
CA ILE A 521 10.98 -19.51 19.53
C ILE A 521 10.48 -19.33 20.98
N GLY A 522 10.07 -20.40 21.64
CA GLY A 522 9.56 -20.36 23.01
C GLY A 522 8.37 -19.40 23.15
N ASN A 523 8.38 -18.60 24.21
CA ASN A 523 7.40 -17.53 24.39
C ASN A 523 7.61 -16.42 23.35
N ALA A 524 6.53 -16.08 22.65
CA ALA A 524 6.56 -15.13 21.56
C ALA A 524 5.29 -14.30 21.48
N THR A 525 5.34 -13.30 20.62
CA THR A 525 4.22 -12.38 20.41
C THR A 525 3.99 -12.16 18.92
N ILE A 526 2.75 -12.31 18.50
CA ILE A 526 2.29 -11.93 17.15
C ILE A 526 1.81 -10.49 17.19
N GLY A 527 2.18 -9.70 16.17
CA GLY A 527 1.71 -8.34 15.94
C GLY A 527 2.26 -7.28 16.89
N ASN A 528 3.16 -7.63 17.80
CA ASN A 528 3.83 -6.69 18.71
C ASN A 528 5.10 -7.33 19.30
N TRP A 529 5.72 -6.67 20.29
CA TRP A 529 6.85 -7.18 21.02
C TRP A 529 6.58 -7.17 22.52
N SER A 530 6.91 -8.26 23.21
CA SER A 530 6.94 -8.34 24.66
C SER A 530 8.38 -8.43 25.13
N PHE A 531 8.76 -7.54 26.04
CA PHE A 531 10.09 -7.47 26.62
C PHE A 531 10.01 -7.63 28.14
N PRO A 532 11.08 -8.08 28.80
CA PRO A 532 11.12 -8.23 30.24
C PRO A 532 10.79 -6.92 30.96
N SER A 533 10.01 -7.00 32.03
CA SER A 533 9.55 -5.83 32.78
C SER A 533 10.69 -5.07 33.46
N GLU A 534 11.80 -5.76 33.76
CA GLU A 534 13.02 -5.19 34.33
C GLU A 534 13.82 -4.32 33.33
N TRP A 535 13.51 -4.38 32.04
CA TRP A 535 14.14 -3.53 31.03
C TRP A 535 13.60 -2.10 31.11
N VAL A 536 14.30 -1.26 31.85
CA VAL A 536 13.97 0.16 31.96
C VAL A 536 14.46 0.89 30.72
N ALA A 537 13.60 1.68 30.09
CA ALA A 537 14.01 2.54 28.99
C ALA A 537 14.84 3.72 29.52
N GLU A 538 16.02 3.92 28.96
CA GLU A 538 16.94 5.00 29.37
C GLU A 538 16.47 6.36 28.87
N ASP A 539 15.76 6.40 27.72
CA ASP A 539 15.25 7.60 27.09
C ASP A 539 13.94 7.37 26.31
N ASP A 540 13.32 8.44 25.81
CA ASP A 540 12.07 8.37 25.06
C ASP A 540 12.24 7.67 23.71
N ARG A 541 13.42 7.73 23.09
CA ARG A 541 13.72 7.02 21.84
C ARG A 541 13.70 5.51 22.04
N GLN A 542 14.27 5.02 23.14
CA GLN A 542 14.19 3.60 23.48
C GLN A 542 12.76 3.18 23.79
N ARG A 543 11.96 4.02 24.46
CA ARG A 543 10.53 3.76 24.71
C ARG A 543 9.77 3.62 23.39
N THR A 544 9.98 4.53 22.46
CA THR A 544 9.34 4.51 21.15
C THR A 544 9.72 3.26 20.33
N ARG A 545 10.99 2.85 20.36
CA ARG A 545 11.49 1.63 19.69
C ARG A 545 10.93 0.33 20.26
N ARG A 546 10.43 0.33 21.48
CA ARG A 546 9.80 -0.84 22.12
C ARG A 546 8.36 -1.04 21.68
N ILE A 547 7.69 0.01 21.23
CA ILE A 547 6.36 -0.10 20.66
C ILE A 547 6.52 -0.56 19.22
N ARG A 548 6.18 -1.83 18.96
CA ARG A 548 6.33 -2.48 17.65
C ARG A 548 5.01 -3.05 17.14
N SER A 549 3.88 -2.44 17.56
CA SER A 549 2.56 -2.90 17.13
C SER A 549 2.42 -2.79 15.62
N LEU A 550 1.94 -3.85 15.00
CA LEU A 550 1.48 -3.83 13.62
C LEU A 550 0.29 -2.86 13.50
N ASN A 551 0.19 -2.15 12.39
CA ASN A 551 -1.04 -1.50 11.95
C ASN A 551 -1.54 -2.24 10.71
N GLY A 552 -2.52 -3.14 10.88
CA GLY A 552 -2.99 -4.01 9.82
C GLY A 552 -3.72 -5.25 10.34
N CYS A 553 -3.87 -6.24 9.47
CA CYS A 553 -4.53 -7.51 9.77
C CYS A 553 -3.61 -8.70 9.47
N ILE A 554 -3.74 -9.77 10.24
CA ILE A 554 -3.14 -11.08 9.97
C ILE A 554 -4.25 -12.12 9.96
N ASP A 555 -4.29 -12.97 8.93
CA ASP A 555 -5.30 -14.02 8.82
C ASP A 555 -4.72 -15.46 8.74
N GLU A 556 -3.41 -15.58 8.69
CA GLU A 556 -2.75 -16.89 8.72
C GLU A 556 -1.27 -16.75 9.05
N ILE A 557 -0.77 -17.59 9.93
CA ILE A 557 0.67 -17.77 10.18
C ILE A 557 1.00 -19.25 10.20
N ILE A 558 2.02 -19.64 9.45
CA ILE A 558 2.58 -20.98 9.42
C ILE A 558 4.07 -20.89 9.79
N VAL A 559 4.52 -21.76 10.68
CA VAL A 559 5.94 -21.91 11.03
C VAL A 559 6.35 -23.35 10.76
N PHE A 560 7.33 -23.54 9.88
CA PHE A 560 7.93 -24.83 9.63
C PHE A 560 9.28 -24.93 10.37
N GLY A 561 9.54 -26.06 11.00
CA GLY A 561 10.80 -26.39 11.69
C GLY A 561 11.94 -26.76 10.73
N GLN A 562 11.82 -26.45 9.46
CA GLN A 562 12.77 -26.76 8.40
C GLN A 562 12.85 -25.60 7.40
N ALA A 563 13.93 -25.56 6.62
CA ALA A 563 14.07 -24.67 5.48
C ALA A 563 13.32 -25.23 4.28
N LEU A 564 12.27 -24.56 3.84
CA LEU A 564 11.55 -24.89 2.61
C LEU A 564 12.35 -24.49 1.37
N THR A 565 12.06 -25.12 0.25
CA THR A 565 12.58 -24.73 -1.07
C THR A 565 11.79 -23.56 -1.65
N ASP A 566 12.35 -22.87 -2.65
CA ASP A 566 11.67 -21.79 -3.37
C ASP A 566 10.34 -22.27 -3.98
N GLN A 567 10.31 -23.51 -4.49
CA GLN A 567 9.11 -24.12 -5.07
C GLN A 567 8.03 -24.37 -4.02
N GLU A 568 8.39 -24.85 -2.83
CA GLU A 568 7.44 -25.05 -1.72
C GLU A 568 6.87 -23.72 -1.22
N ILE A 569 7.68 -22.66 -1.11
CA ILE A 569 7.18 -21.32 -0.79
C ILE A 569 6.18 -20.82 -1.84
N HIS A 570 6.48 -21.04 -3.12
CA HIS A 570 5.55 -20.70 -4.19
C HIS A 570 4.25 -21.50 -4.10
N GLN A 571 4.30 -22.79 -3.76
CA GLN A 571 3.11 -23.64 -3.53
C GLN A 571 2.28 -23.15 -2.35
N VAL A 572 2.91 -22.77 -1.22
CA VAL A 572 2.21 -22.19 -0.05
C VAL A 572 1.47 -20.92 -0.44
N TYR A 573 2.11 -20.07 -1.25
CA TYR A 573 1.46 -18.84 -1.75
C TYR A 573 0.30 -19.15 -2.70
N GLU A 574 0.52 -20.00 -3.73
CA GLU A 574 -0.52 -20.34 -4.72
C GLU A 574 -1.75 -21.00 -4.08
N ALA A 575 -1.54 -21.88 -3.10
CA ALA A 575 -2.63 -22.50 -2.36
C ALA A 575 -3.44 -21.48 -1.54
N GLY A 576 -2.78 -20.44 -1.01
CA GLY A 576 -3.41 -19.46 -0.11
C GLY A 576 -3.94 -18.20 -0.79
N ARG A 577 -3.61 -17.92 -2.05
CA ARG A 577 -4.02 -16.66 -2.70
C ARG A 577 -5.51 -16.67 -3.06
N PRO A 578 -6.26 -15.59 -2.74
CA PRO A 578 -7.67 -15.45 -3.05
C PRO A 578 -7.98 -15.25 -4.55
#